data_b4478ade772ddeb65f45a2d6961fefcb
#
_entry.id   b4478ade772ddeb65f45a2d6961fefcb
#
_cell.length_a   1.000
_cell.length_b   1.000
_cell.length_c   1.000
_cell.angle_alpha   90.00
_cell.angle_beta   90.00
_cell.angle_gamma   90.00
#
_symmetry.space_group_name_H-M   'P 1'
#
loop_
_entity.id
_entity.type
_entity.pdbx_description
1 polymer ?
#
loop_
_entity_poly.entity_id
_entity_poly.type
_entity_poly.pdbx_seq_one_letter_code
_entity_poly.pdbx_strand_id
1 'polypeptide(L)'
;IEGIENLNTEKVTNMALMFASCSDLTSLDVTKFNTANVTTLMSMFSNCSSLKSLDVTNFDTRNVTNMFYMFNNCSGLTSLDVTKFNTAKVRNMYSMFMKCSGLKSLDVTNFDTGNVISMAYMFYGCSALTSLDLTNFNTAKVMDMCFMFKKCSGLTSLNLTKFNTAEVTDMSQMFNECSALTTIYASDEFVTTNVETGSNMFFNCIKLKGFIEYNKNTDKENYKYANYKTGYFTKLVGKNGDEKIGATGETLATDNLVLDDDKDFVAYEPFAAKAASYSRTMKEGTAWATLCLPFEVSLQNQNFRAFKLLSADDVTGTVELEEIEGSIAAGTPVIIKMKDGATKLDFTVANKEIAKDVQTAETANGNYQLQGLYTQKEFSKDTDNNCYIVKGSKLMNPAKLLDKTTTESVGSKPFRAYMADNSSAPAAGARMFSISVGGSTTAIEQLESTADSKAEYYDLQGRRLQNLQKGINIVKRGGKTMKVIIK
;
A
#
# COMPACT_ATOMS: atom_id res chain seq x y z
N ILE A 1 -40.31 6.34 -26.63
CA ILE A 1 -41.53 7.10 -26.31
C ILE A 1 -41.41 8.42 -27.05
N GLU A 2 -42.25 8.61 -28.06
CA GLU A 2 -42.28 9.80 -28.87
C GLU A 2 -42.86 10.99 -28.07
N GLY A 3 -42.22 12.17 -28.14
CA GLY A 3 -42.66 13.38 -27.45
C GLY A 3 -42.26 13.50 -25.99
N ILE A 4 -41.50 12.53 -25.44
CA ILE A 4 -41.05 12.53 -24.03
C ILE A 4 -40.19 13.78 -23.73
N GLU A 5 -39.44 14.25 -24.70
CA GLU A 5 -38.58 15.44 -24.64
C GLU A 5 -39.34 16.73 -24.43
N ASN A 6 -40.66 16.73 -24.67
CA ASN A 6 -41.55 17.87 -24.52
C ASN A 6 -42.22 17.95 -23.13
N LEU A 7 -41.98 16.97 -22.28
CA LEU A 7 -42.51 16.98 -20.90
C LEU A 7 -41.83 18.08 -20.07
N ASN A 8 -42.67 19.02 -19.61
CA ASN A 8 -42.20 19.99 -18.62
C ASN A 8 -42.22 19.40 -17.24
N THR A 9 -41.00 19.13 -16.67
CA THR A 9 -40.84 18.53 -15.35
C THR A 9 -40.38 19.52 -14.28
N GLU A 10 -40.34 20.82 -14.60
CA GLU A 10 -39.82 21.85 -13.68
C GLU A 10 -40.49 21.89 -12.31
N LYS A 11 -41.78 21.60 -12.25
CA LYS A 11 -42.57 21.64 -11.00
C LYS A 11 -42.81 20.24 -10.43
N VAL A 12 -42.25 19.22 -11.03
CA VAL A 12 -42.45 17.81 -10.58
C VAL A 12 -41.64 17.56 -9.31
N THR A 13 -42.31 17.08 -8.28
CA THR A 13 -41.68 16.72 -6.99
C THR A 13 -41.62 15.20 -6.79
N ASN A 14 -42.37 14.41 -7.56
CA ASN A 14 -42.44 12.98 -7.46
C ASN A 14 -42.35 12.33 -8.84
N MET A 15 -41.31 11.55 -9.10
CA MET A 15 -41.12 10.77 -10.34
C MET A 15 -41.12 9.26 -10.04
N ALA A 16 -41.70 8.87 -8.90
CA ALA A 16 -41.82 7.45 -8.56
C ALA A 16 -42.61 6.68 -9.63
N LEU A 17 -42.09 5.49 -10.00
CA LEU A 17 -42.74 4.56 -10.94
C LEU A 17 -42.95 5.07 -12.38
N MET A 18 -42.40 6.23 -12.76
CA MET A 18 -42.72 6.91 -14.03
C MET A 18 -42.53 6.03 -15.26
N PHE A 19 -41.51 5.20 -15.29
CA PHE A 19 -41.21 4.24 -16.36
C PHE A 19 -41.17 2.80 -15.84
N ALA A 20 -41.75 2.53 -14.67
CA ALA A 20 -41.72 1.20 -14.09
C ALA A 20 -42.36 0.18 -15.01
N SER A 21 -41.71 -0.99 -15.14
CA SER A 21 -42.18 -2.12 -15.96
C SER A 21 -42.28 -1.84 -17.47
N CYS A 22 -41.60 -0.83 -17.97
CA CYS A 22 -41.45 -0.62 -19.42
C CYS A 22 -40.43 -1.62 -19.98
N SER A 23 -40.75 -2.92 -19.93
CA SER A 23 -39.82 -4.02 -20.22
C SER A 23 -39.29 -4.02 -21.67
N ASP A 24 -40.11 -3.57 -22.61
CA ASP A 24 -39.83 -3.58 -24.05
C ASP A 24 -39.10 -2.29 -24.50
N LEU A 25 -38.95 -1.34 -23.61
CA LEU A 25 -38.28 -0.05 -23.91
C LEU A 25 -36.77 -0.26 -24.10
N THR A 26 -36.29 -0.03 -25.32
CA THR A 26 -34.88 -0.22 -25.68
C THR A 26 -34.04 1.04 -25.55
N SER A 27 -34.67 2.22 -25.65
CA SER A 27 -34.05 3.54 -25.48
C SER A 27 -35.01 4.53 -24.86
N LEU A 28 -34.49 5.47 -24.08
CA LEU A 28 -35.27 6.52 -23.43
C LEU A 28 -34.38 7.75 -23.26
N ASP A 29 -34.87 8.88 -23.80
CA ASP A 29 -34.22 10.18 -23.62
C ASP A 29 -34.89 10.95 -22.49
N VAL A 30 -34.17 11.12 -21.38
CA VAL A 30 -34.57 11.88 -20.18
C VAL A 30 -33.64 13.10 -19.97
N THR A 31 -32.83 13.44 -20.95
CA THR A 31 -31.81 14.51 -20.82
C THR A 31 -32.43 15.89 -20.63
N LYS A 32 -33.72 16.08 -20.99
CA LYS A 32 -34.48 17.31 -20.78
C LYS A 32 -35.21 17.39 -19.45
N PHE A 33 -35.18 16.34 -18.66
CA PHE A 33 -35.88 16.32 -17.37
C PHE A 33 -35.21 17.26 -16.36
N ASN A 34 -35.97 18.19 -15.81
CA ASN A 34 -35.57 18.96 -14.67
C ASN A 34 -36.01 18.24 -13.40
N THR A 35 -35.04 17.76 -12.64
CA THR A 35 -35.28 16.99 -11.40
C THR A 35 -34.97 17.79 -10.12
N ALA A 36 -34.69 19.09 -10.22
CA ALA A 36 -34.26 19.93 -9.09
C ALA A 36 -35.24 19.94 -7.91
N ASN A 37 -36.55 19.79 -8.18
CA ASN A 37 -37.59 19.75 -7.17
C ASN A 37 -38.03 18.33 -6.77
N VAL A 38 -37.41 17.30 -7.36
CA VAL A 38 -37.81 15.89 -7.12
C VAL A 38 -37.30 15.41 -5.78
N THR A 39 -38.19 14.85 -4.97
CA THR A 39 -37.87 14.27 -3.65
C THR A 39 -37.84 12.76 -3.64
N THR A 40 -38.44 12.11 -4.66
CA THR A 40 -38.42 10.64 -4.79
C THR A 40 -38.28 10.19 -6.23
N LEU A 41 -37.36 9.26 -6.44
CA LEU A 41 -37.09 8.54 -7.68
C LEU A 41 -37.39 7.04 -7.52
N MET A 42 -38.21 6.68 -6.53
CA MET A 42 -38.57 5.31 -6.19
C MET A 42 -39.06 4.55 -7.43
N SER A 43 -38.40 3.43 -7.76
CA SER A 43 -38.79 2.53 -8.88
C SER A 43 -38.91 3.21 -10.25
N MET A 44 -38.29 4.41 -10.47
CA MET A 44 -38.52 5.18 -11.68
C MET A 44 -38.26 4.39 -12.96
N PHE A 45 -37.21 3.57 -13.00
CA PHE A 45 -36.85 2.73 -14.14
C PHE A 45 -36.93 1.22 -13.81
N SER A 46 -37.62 0.85 -12.73
CA SER A 46 -37.71 -0.55 -12.31
C SER A 46 -38.28 -1.42 -13.42
N ASN A 47 -37.67 -2.57 -13.69
CA ASN A 47 -38.03 -3.53 -14.72
C ASN A 47 -38.00 -3.01 -16.18
N CYS A 48 -37.17 -1.99 -16.46
CA CYS A 48 -36.83 -1.60 -17.84
C CYS A 48 -35.77 -2.56 -18.40
N SER A 49 -36.09 -3.84 -18.53
CA SER A 49 -35.10 -4.91 -18.77
C SER A 49 -34.45 -4.89 -20.14
N SER A 50 -35.10 -4.29 -21.16
CA SER A 50 -34.56 -4.18 -22.53
C SER A 50 -33.75 -2.91 -22.76
N LEU A 51 -33.75 -1.97 -21.81
CA LEU A 51 -33.05 -0.68 -21.93
C LEU A 51 -31.54 -0.89 -22.03
N LYS A 52 -30.92 -0.43 -23.13
CA LYS A 52 -29.50 -0.65 -23.43
C LYS A 52 -28.60 0.46 -22.90
N SER A 53 -29.09 1.68 -22.87
CA SER A 53 -28.43 2.87 -22.36
C SER A 53 -29.43 3.81 -21.74
N LEU A 54 -29.00 4.59 -20.77
CA LEU A 54 -29.80 5.60 -20.09
C LEU A 54 -28.86 6.72 -19.62
N ASP A 55 -29.11 7.94 -20.08
CA ASP A 55 -28.38 9.12 -19.63
C ASP A 55 -29.15 9.83 -18.53
N VAL A 56 -28.64 9.77 -17.31
CA VAL A 56 -29.14 10.44 -16.12
C VAL A 56 -28.15 11.48 -15.56
N THR A 57 -27.15 11.86 -16.36
CA THR A 57 -26.07 12.78 -15.92
C THR A 57 -26.59 14.20 -15.61
N ASN A 58 -27.78 14.56 -16.11
CA ASN A 58 -28.44 15.83 -15.83
C ASN A 58 -29.39 15.78 -14.62
N PHE A 59 -29.54 14.62 -13.99
CA PHE A 59 -30.42 14.52 -12.83
C PHE A 59 -29.83 15.25 -11.63
N ASP A 60 -30.52 16.29 -11.18
CA ASP A 60 -30.24 16.93 -9.89
C ASP A 60 -30.93 16.17 -8.77
N THR A 61 -30.17 15.45 -7.98
CA THR A 61 -30.67 14.59 -6.93
C THR A 61 -30.51 15.17 -5.52
N ARG A 62 -30.14 16.46 -5.39
CA ARG A 62 -29.88 17.13 -4.08
C ARG A 62 -31.07 17.09 -3.12
N ASN A 63 -32.28 16.97 -3.63
CA ASN A 63 -33.51 16.93 -2.82
C ASN A 63 -34.11 15.54 -2.71
N VAL A 64 -33.51 14.52 -3.34
CA VAL A 64 -33.99 13.14 -3.35
C VAL A 64 -33.70 12.48 -1.99
N THR A 65 -34.73 11.93 -1.38
CA THR A 65 -34.63 11.18 -0.10
C THR A 65 -34.86 9.68 -0.26
N ASN A 66 -35.40 9.26 -1.42
CA ASN A 66 -35.75 7.86 -1.67
C ASN A 66 -35.38 7.43 -3.10
N MET A 67 -34.47 6.45 -3.20
CA MET A 67 -34.01 5.82 -4.45
C MET A 67 -34.32 4.30 -4.47
N PHE A 68 -35.25 3.86 -3.65
CA PHE A 68 -35.70 2.48 -3.53
C PHE A 68 -36.09 1.90 -4.91
N TYR A 69 -35.50 0.78 -5.34
CA TYR A 69 -35.72 0.11 -6.63
C TYR A 69 -35.46 0.97 -7.90
N MET A 70 -34.76 2.11 -7.83
CA MET A 70 -34.71 3.05 -8.95
C MET A 70 -34.31 2.39 -10.28
N PHE A 71 -33.31 1.54 -10.30
CA PHE A 71 -32.82 0.82 -11.49
C PHE A 71 -33.01 -0.70 -11.38
N ASN A 72 -33.88 -1.17 -10.47
CA ASN A 72 -34.09 -2.60 -10.29
C ASN A 72 -34.44 -3.31 -11.60
N ASN A 73 -33.76 -4.42 -11.88
CA ASN A 73 -33.95 -5.26 -13.07
C ASN A 73 -33.81 -4.50 -14.41
N CYS A 74 -32.94 -3.45 -14.45
CA CYS A 74 -32.46 -2.88 -15.71
C CYS A 74 -31.35 -3.76 -16.29
N SER A 75 -31.67 -5.01 -16.58
CA SER A 75 -30.69 -6.06 -16.93
C SER A 75 -30.03 -5.84 -18.30
N GLY A 76 -30.64 -5.02 -19.16
CA GLY A 76 -30.12 -4.65 -20.48
C GLY A 76 -29.03 -3.58 -20.45
N LEU A 77 -28.93 -2.76 -19.37
CA LEU A 77 -27.93 -1.71 -19.25
C LEU A 77 -26.53 -2.31 -19.15
N THR A 78 -25.63 -1.84 -20.04
CA THR A 78 -24.22 -2.25 -20.03
C THR A 78 -23.31 -1.24 -19.34
N SER A 79 -23.75 0.00 -19.20
CA SER A 79 -23.14 1.10 -18.46
C SER A 79 -24.22 2.02 -17.90
N LEU A 80 -23.92 2.70 -16.81
CA LEU A 80 -24.80 3.70 -16.18
C LEU A 80 -23.91 4.69 -15.43
N ASP A 81 -23.99 5.98 -15.78
CA ASP A 81 -23.26 7.04 -15.10
C ASP A 81 -24.13 7.69 -14.03
N VAL A 82 -23.79 7.43 -12.77
CA VAL A 82 -24.40 8.01 -11.57
C VAL A 82 -23.43 8.86 -10.75
N THR A 83 -22.28 9.22 -11.36
CA THR A 83 -21.21 9.96 -10.67
C THR A 83 -21.63 11.36 -10.20
N LYS A 84 -22.68 11.94 -10.81
CA LYS A 84 -23.23 13.24 -10.42
C LYS A 84 -24.37 13.16 -9.40
N PHE A 85 -24.75 11.98 -8.98
CA PHE A 85 -25.81 11.84 -7.98
C PHE A 85 -25.36 12.37 -6.62
N ASN A 86 -26.10 13.30 -6.08
CA ASN A 86 -26.00 13.74 -4.69
C ASN A 86 -26.95 12.87 -3.84
N THR A 87 -26.37 12.02 -3.00
CA THR A 87 -27.13 11.07 -2.18
C THR A 87 -27.17 11.46 -0.70
N ALA A 88 -26.70 12.65 -0.33
CA ALA A 88 -26.58 13.07 1.07
C ALA A 88 -27.90 13.06 1.87
N LYS A 89 -29.06 13.21 1.19
CA LYS A 89 -30.38 13.14 1.82
C LYS A 89 -31.08 11.78 1.70
N VAL A 90 -30.45 10.85 0.96
CA VAL A 90 -31.06 9.53 0.73
C VAL A 90 -31.02 8.68 1.99
N ARG A 91 -32.18 8.14 2.36
CA ARG A 91 -32.34 7.26 3.52
C ARG A 91 -32.54 5.80 3.14
N ASN A 92 -32.96 5.53 1.91
CA ASN A 92 -33.26 4.18 1.45
C ASN A 92 -32.68 3.93 0.06
N MET A 93 -31.73 2.98 -0.01
CA MET A 93 -31.12 2.48 -1.25
C MET A 93 -31.43 1.00 -1.48
N TYR A 94 -32.46 0.47 -0.83
CA TYR A 94 -32.88 -0.91 -0.96
C TYR A 94 -33.13 -1.27 -2.43
N SER A 95 -32.47 -2.33 -2.91
CA SER A 95 -32.61 -2.85 -4.29
C SER A 95 -32.32 -1.83 -5.41
N MET A 96 -31.56 -0.75 -5.16
CA MET A 96 -31.37 0.34 -6.14
C MET A 96 -30.84 -0.18 -7.49
N PHE A 97 -29.90 -1.11 -7.49
CA PHE A 97 -29.30 -1.72 -8.68
C PHE A 97 -29.57 -3.23 -8.78
N MET A 98 -30.57 -3.74 -8.05
CA MET A 98 -30.87 -5.16 -8.02
C MET A 98 -31.09 -5.70 -9.44
N LYS A 99 -30.42 -6.83 -9.79
CA LYS A 99 -30.50 -7.48 -11.12
C LYS A 99 -30.09 -6.61 -12.32
N CYS A 100 -29.26 -5.58 -12.13
CA CYS A 100 -28.58 -4.92 -13.22
C CYS A 100 -27.46 -5.81 -13.78
N SER A 101 -27.83 -6.98 -14.28
CA SER A 101 -26.89 -8.07 -14.63
C SER A 101 -26.01 -7.78 -15.83
N GLY A 102 -26.33 -6.75 -16.66
CA GLY A 102 -25.54 -6.32 -17.79
C GLY A 102 -24.44 -5.32 -17.47
N LEU A 103 -24.49 -4.65 -16.31
CA LEU A 103 -23.51 -3.65 -15.91
C LEU A 103 -22.13 -4.27 -15.67
N LYS A 104 -21.14 -3.86 -16.47
CA LYS A 104 -19.75 -4.32 -16.35
C LYS A 104 -18.94 -3.52 -15.33
N SER A 105 -19.30 -2.24 -15.15
CA SER A 105 -18.74 -1.32 -14.16
C SER A 105 -19.84 -0.40 -13.63
N LEU A 106 -19.68 0.08 -12.42
CA LEU A 106 -20.56 1.05 -11.78
C LEU A 106 -19.73 1.88 -10.81
N ASP A 107 -19.66 3.19 -11.06
CA ASP A 107 -18.96 4.12 -10.17
C ASP A 107 -19.94 4.74 -9.17
N VAL A 108 -19.78 4.36 -7.91
CA VAL A 108 -20.56 4.86 -6.76
C VAL A 108 -19.67 5.56 -5.73
N THR A 109 -18.46 5.95 -6.13
CA THR A 109 -17.47 6.56 -5.23
C THR A 109 -17.93 7.91 -4.66
N ASN A 110 -18.84 8.62 -5.36
CA ASN A 110 -19.43 9.88 -4.91
C ASN A 110 -20.69 9.72 -4.05
N PHE A 111 -21.12 8.49 -3.77
CA PHE A 111 -22.31 8.28 -2.92
C PHE A 111 -22.01 8.63 -1.46
N ASP A 112 -22.70 9.62 -0.93
CA ASP A 112 -22.80 9.85 0.50
C ASP A 112 -23.90 8.95 1.07
N THR A 113 -23.48 7.96 1.87
CA THR A 113 -24.38 6.97 2.45
C THR A 113 -24.63 7.18 3.95
N GLY A 114 -24.14 8.28 4.52
CA GLY A 114 -24.19 8.54 5.96
C GLY A 114 -25.59 8.66 6.58
N ASN A 115 -26.65 8.77 5.74
CA ASN A 115 -28.05 8.78 6.20
C ASN A 115 -28.85 7.53 5.79
N VAL A 116 -28.20 6.58 5.12
CA VAL A 116 -28.87 5.35 4.64
C VAL A 116 -29.07 4.37 5.79
N ILE A 117 -30.29 3.84 5.92
CA ILE A 117 -30.67 2.88 6.94
C ILE A 117 -30.83 1.45 6.41
N SER A 118 -31.03 1.26 5.10
CA SER A 118 -31.08 -0.05 4.46
C SER A 118 -30.34 -0.05 3.14
N MET A 119 -29.45 -1.02 2.97
CA MET A 119 -28.75 -1.35 1.72
C MET A 119 -29.09 -2.76 1.23
N ALA A 120 -30.15 -3.35 1.78
CA ALA A 120 -30.53 -4.70 1.41
C ALA A 120 -30.79 -4.82 -0.10
N TYR A 121 -30.31 -5.92 -0.70
CA TYR A 121 -30.41 -6.21 -2.14
C TYR A 121 -29.78 -5.18 -3.07
N MET A 122 -29.03 -4.17 -2.58
CA MET A 122 -28.60 -3.01 -3.40
C MET A 122 -27.92 -3.43 -4.71
N PHE A 123 -27.06 -4.44 -4.68
CA PHE A 123 -26.35 -4.97 -5.85
C PHE A 123 -26.70 -6.42 -6.16
N TYR A 124 -27.78 -6.96 -5.58
CA TYR A 124 -28.18 -8.35 -5.83
C TYR A 124 -28.26 -8.68 -7.32
N GLY A 125 -27.56 -9.70 -7.77
CA GLY A 125 -27.61 -10.16 -9.16
C GLY A 125 -26.91 -9.26 -10.18
N CYS A 126 -26.05 -8.33 -9.76
CA CYS A 126 -25.16 -7.59 -10.65
C CYS A 126 -24.00 -8.50 -11.10
N SER A 127 -24.32 -9.54 -11.86
CA SER A 127 -23.44 -10.66 -12.15
C SER A 127 -22.27 -10.32 -13.10
N ALA A 128 -22.38 -9.25 -13.90
CA ALA A 128 -21.31 -8.81 -14.81
C ALA A 128 -20.30 -7.86 -14.16
N LEU A 129 -20.56 -7.31 -12.95
CA LEU A 129 -19.61 -6.47 -12.23
C LEU A 129 -18.40 -7.30 -11.81
N THR A 130 -17.20 -6.86 -12.19
CA THR A 130 -15.93 -7.50 -11.82
C THR A 130 -15.24 -6.83 -10.64
N SER A 131 -15.54 -5.56 -10.41
CA SER A 131 -15.07 -4.76 -9.29
C SER A 131 -16.13 -3.76 -8.86
N LEU A 132 -16.05 -3.30 -7.61
CA LEU A 132 -16.92 -2.27 -7.04
C LEU A 132 -16.16 -1.55 -5.94
N ASP A 133 -16.00 -0.23 -6.08
CA ASP A 133 -15.35 0.59 -5.06
C ASP A 133 -16.38 1.15 -4.08
N LEU A 134 -16.28 0.72 -2.83
CA LEU A 134 -17.16 1.09 -1.71
C LEU A 134 -16.39 1.83 -0.61
N THR A 135 -15.18 2.31 -0.89
CA THR A 135 -14.29 2.90 0.12
C THR A 135 -14.82 4.19 0.74
N ASN A 136 -15.80 4.85 0.09
CA ASN A 136 -16.46 6.05 0.59
C ASN A 136 -17.82 5.77 1.28
N PHE A 137 -18.26 4.51 1.32
CA PHE A 137 -19.51 4.17 1.99
C PHE A 137 -19.38 4.33 3.51
N ASN A 138 -20.26 5.12 4.09
CA ASN A 138 -20.48 5.21 5.52
C ASN A 138 -21.71 4.37 5.89
N THR A 139 -21.50 3.28 6.62
CA THR A 139 -22.55 2.34 6.96
C THR A 139 -22.98 2.39 8.42
N ALA A 140 -22.54 3.39 9.18
CA ALA A 140 -22.76 3.47 10.63
C ALA A 140 -24.25 3.50 11.07
N LYS A 141 -25.18 3.87 10.16
CA LYS A 141 -26.62 3.87 10.44
C LYS A 141 -27.39 2.73 9.75
N VAL A 142 -26.68 1.85 9.02
CA VAL A 142 -27.32 0.78 8.27
C VAL A 142 -27.71 -0.34 9.22
N MET A 143 -28.96 -0.71 9.19
CA MET A 143 -29.54 -1.79 10.01
C MET A 143 -29.76 -3.09 9.22
N ASP A 144 -29.83 -3.00 7.89
CA ASP A 144 -30.17 -4.13 7.03
C ASP A 144 -29.26 -4.17 5.80
N MET A 145 -28.48 -5.27 5.67
CA MET A 145 -27.57 -5.58 4.57
C MET A 145 -27.89 -6.93 3.91
N CYS A 146 -29.10 -7.49 4.18
CA CYS A 146 -29.42 -8.80 3.64
C CYS A 146 -29.37 -8.80 2.11
N PHE A 147 -28.83 -9.87 1.52
CA PHE A 147 -28.72 -10.08 0.08
C PHE A 147 -27.94 -9.01 -0.70
N MET A 148 -27.22 -8.09 -0.03
CA MET A 148 -26.62 -6.90 -0.66
C MET A 148 -25.80 -7.23 -1.91
N PHE A 149 -24.97 -8.26 -1.87
CA PHE A 149 -24.12 -8.72 -2.98
C PHE A 149 -24.50 -10.10 -3.51
N LYS A 150 -25.64 -10.66 -3.07
CA LYS A 150 -26.03 -12.00 -3.52
C LYS A 150 -26.01 -12.10 -5.04
N LYS A 151 -25.44 -13.19 -5.59
CA LYS A 151 -25.32 -13.43 -7.04
C LYS A 151 -24.47 -12.40 -7.81
N CYS A 152 -23.60 -11.67 -7.14
CA CYS A 152 -22.57 -10.89 -7.81
C CYS A 152 -21.41 -11.82 -8.24
N SER A 153 -21.72 -12.74 -9.16
CA SER A 153 -20.83 -13.85 -9.52
C SER A 153 -19.57 -13.42 -10.29
N GLY A 154 -19.50 -12.17 -10.77
CA GLY A 154 -18.33 -11.61 -11.45
C GLY A 154 -17.34 -10.92 -10.50
N LEU A 155 -17.75 -10.51 -9.29
CA LEU A 155 -16.87 -9.83 -8.35
C LEU A 155 -15.75 -10.76 -7.86
N THR A 156 -14.50 -10.30 -7.97
CA THR A 156 -13.33 -11.08 -7.55
C THR A 156 -12.82 -10.71 -6.15
N SER A 157 -12.99 -9.45 -5.76
CA SER A 157 -12.68 -8.98 -4.40
C SER A 157 -13.63 -7.87 -3.97
N LEU A 158 -13.79 -7.69 -2.66
CA LEU A 158 -14.53 -6.58 -2.05
C LEU A 158 -13.68 -5.91 -0.97
N ASN A 159 -13.67 -4.59 -0.95
CA ASN A 159 -13.05 -3.81 0.10
C ASN A 159 -14.13 -3.19 1.00
N LEU A 160 -14.36 -3.80 2.15
CA LEU A 160 -15.34 -3.40 3.16
C LEU A 160 -14.66 -2.80 4.42
N THR A 161 -13.41 -2.33 4.29
CA THR A 161 -12.65 -1.81 5.45
C THR A 161 -13.27 -0.56 6.08
N LYS A 162 -14.17 0.13 5.37
CA LYS A 162 -14.94 1.28 5.88
C LYS A 162 -16.34 0.92 6.38
N PHE A 163 -16.73 -0.35 6.28
CA PHE A 163 -18.03 -0.77 6.77
C PHE A 163 -18.03 -0.87 8.30
N ASN A 164 -18.78 0.00 8.94
CA ASN A 164 -19.18 -0.13 10.34
C ASN A 164 -20.52 -0.84 10.38
N THR A 165 -20.57 -2.02 11.00
CA THR A 165 -21.75 -2.88 11.03
C THR A 165 -22.35 -3.02 12.42
N ALA A 166 -22.02 -2.10 13.34
CA ALA A 166 -22.49 -2.17 14.73
C ALA A 166 -24.01 -2.15 14.88
N GLU A 167 -24.74 -1.46 13.97
CA GLU A 167 -26.20 -1.37 13.99
C GLU A 167 -26.90 -2.41 13.11
N VAL A 168 -26.13 -3.28 12.40
CA VAL A 168 -26.73 -4.24 11.46
C VAL A 168 -27.32 -5.44 12.19
N THR A 169 -28.61 -5.71 11.92
CA THR A 169 -29.35 -6.84 12.49
C THR A 169 -29.58 -7.97 11.51
N ASP A 170 -29.57 -7.70 10.19
CA ASP A 170 -29.73 -8.73 9.16
C ASP A 170 -28.62 -8.69 8.12
N MET A 171 -27.85 -9.80 8.03
CA MET A 171 -26.83 -10.06 7.02
C MET A 171 -27.13 -11.33 6.21
N SER A 172 -28.39 -11.79 6.21
CA SER A 172 -28.76 -13.04 5.54
C SER A 172 -28.37 -13.01 4.08
N GLN A 173 -27.66 -14.05 3.65
CA GLN A 173 -27.28 -14.27 2.25
C GLN A 173 -26.49 -13.11 1.61
N MET A 174 -25.78 -12.27 2.39
CA MET A 174 -25.13 -11.05 1.90
C MET A 174 -24.18 -11.31 0.73
N PHE A 175 -23.41 -12.40 0.75
CA PHE A 175 -22.47 -12.79 -0.31
C PHE A 175 -22.88 -14.09 -1.03
N ASN A 176 -24.06 -14.60 -0.77
CA ASN A 176 -24.52 -15.87 -1.32
C ASN A 176 -24.37 -15.93 -2.84
N GLU A 177 -23.79 -17.02 -3.37
CA GLU A 177 -23.53 -17.23 -4.80
C GLU A 177 -22.55 -16.21 -5.45
N CYS A 178 -21.67 -15.57 -4.67
CA CYS A 178 -20.55 -14.78 -5.21
C CYS A 178 -19.42 -15.74 -5.62
N SER A 179 -19.61 -16.49 -6.68
CA SER A 179 -18.77 -17.66 -7.04
C SER A 179 -17.36 -17.31 -7.52
N ALA A 180 -17.10 -16.06 -7.99
CA ALA A 180 -15.76 -15.60 -8.36
C ALA A 180 -15.01 -14.93 -7.21
N LEU A 181 -15.67 -14.64 -6.08
CA LEU A 181 -15.13 -13.88 -4.98
C LEU A 181 -14.02 -14.67 -4.27
N THR A 182 -12.81 -14.13 -4.26
CA THR A 182 -11.64 -14.75 -3.63
C THR A 182 -11.31 -14.12 -2.28
N THR A 183 -11.53 -12.80 -2.13
CA THR A 183 -11.10 -12.06 -0.95
C THR A 183 -12.11 -10.98 -0.56
N ILE A 184 -12.41 -10.89 0.72
CA ILE A 184 -13.17 -9.80 1.33
C ILE A 184 -12.28 -9.13 2.37
N TYR A 185 -11.87 -7.88 2.10
CA TYR A 185 -11.13 -7.08 3.07
C TYR A 185 -12.09 -6.40 4.04
N ALA A 186 -11.83 -6.54 5.34
CA ALA A 186 -12.60 -5.90 6.40
C ALA A 186 -11.69 -5.32 7.48
N SER A 187 -12.22 -4.42 8.31
CA SER A 187 -11.56 -3.86 9.50
C SER A 187 -12.22 -4.40 10.77
N ASP A 188 -11.76 -3.92 11.92
CA ASP A 188 -12.36 -4.22 13.22
C ASP A 188 -13.76 -3.61 13.41
N GLU A 189 -14.13 -2.64 12.53
CA GLU A 189 -15.48 -2.04 12.49
C GLU A 189 -16.53 -2.99 11.90
N PHE A 190 -16.11 -4.03 11.17
CA PHE A 190 -17.04 -5.05 10.68
C PHE A 190 -17.29 -6.07 11.79
N VAL A 191 -18.34 -5.84 12.55
CA VAL A 191 -18.75 -6.68 13.68
C VAL A 191 -20.09 -7.37 13.41
N THR A 192 -20.34 -8.46 14.11
CA THR A 192 -21.59 -9.25 13.97
C THR A 192 -22.32 -9.40 15.30
N THR A 193 -22.02 -8.52 16.27
CA THR A 193 -22.56 -8.62 17.64
C THR A 193 -24.07 -8.45 17.73
N ASN A 194 -24.65 -7.61 16.87
CA ASN A 194 -26.09 -7.31 16.85
C ASN A 194 -26.84 -8.05 15.74
N VAL A 195 -26.15 -8.95 15.00
CA VAL A 195 -26.79 -9.71 13.92
C VAL A 195 -27.71 -10.78 14.48
N GLU A 196 -28.99 -10.63 14.22
CA GLU A 196 -30.04 -11.58 14.60
C GLU A 196 -30.23 -12.67 13.53
N THR A 197 -30.13 -12.27 12.25
CA THR A 197 -30.29 -13.15 11.09
C THR A 197 -29.10 -13.01 10.13
N GLY A 198 -28.54 -14.13 9.69
CA GLY A 198 -27.33 -14.13 8.84
C GLY A 198 -27.02 -15.52 8.28
N SER A 199 -28.10 -16.29 7.97
CA SER A 199 -27.99 -17.62 7.38
C SER A 199 -27.50 -17.56 5.93
N ASN A 200 -26.76 -18.59 5.50
CA ASN A 200 -26.30 -18.77 4.11
C ASN A 200 -25.54 -17.56 3.55
N MET A 201 -24.87 -16.78 4.43
CA MET A 201 -24.14 -15.57 4.04
C MET A 201 -23.09 -15.86 2.98
N PHE A 202 -22.39 -17.00 3.08
CA PHE A 202 -21.31 -17.41 2.19
C PHE A 202 -21.66 -18.62 1.31
N PHE A 203 -22.93 -19.04 1.26
CA PHE A 203 -23.30 -20.20 0.46
C PHE A 203 -22.84 -20.06 -0.98
N ASN A 204 -22.17 -21.09 -1.50
CA ASN A 204 -21.62 -21.15 -2.87
C ASN A 204 -20.60 -20.05 -3.23
N CYS A 205 -19.87 -19.50 -2.25
CA CYS A 205 -18.68 -18.65 -2.47
C CYS A 205 -17.43 -19.52 -2.68
N ILE A 206 -17.43 -20.33 -3.72
CA ILE A 206 -16.52 -21.49 -3.92
C ILE A 206 -15.03 -21.16 -4.04
N LYS A 207 -14.67 -19.89 -4.24
CA LYS A 207 -13.27 -19.42 -4.33
C LYS A 207 -12.84 -18.60 -3.13
N LEU A 208 -13.76 -18.37 -2.17
CA LEU A 208 -13.51 -17.48 -1.06
C LEU A 208 -12.49 -18.09 -0.09
N LYS A 209 -11.45 -17.30 0.23
CA LYS A 209 -10.39 -17.66 1.16
C LYS A 209 -10.09 -16.49 2.10
N GLY A 210 -10.12 -16.77 3.40
CA GLY A 210 -9.62 -15.93 4.47
C GLY A 210 -8.71 -16.75 5.37
N PHE A 211 -8.96 -16.75 6.68
CA PHE A 211 -8.31 -17.68 7.61
C PHE A 211 -8.70 -19.14 7.30
N ILE A 212 -9.95 -19.33 6.88
CA ILE A 212 -10.46 -20.61 6.34
C ILE A 212 -10.74 -20.47 4.84
N GLU A 213 -10.70 -21.59 4.13
CA GLU A 213 -11.12 -21.70 2.73
C GLU A 213 -12.54 -22.26 2.64
N TYR A 214 -13.32 -21.79 1.66
CA TYR A 214 -14.66 -22.29 1.45
C TYR A 214 -14.66 -23.79 1.16
N ASN A 215 -15.49 -24.52 1.90
CA ASN A 215 -15.76 -25.94 1.67
C ASN A 215 -17.26 -26.19 1.77
N LYS A 216 -17.87 -26.60 0.65
CA LYS A 216 -19.32 -26.87 0.55
C LYS A 216 -19.84 -27.98 1.45
N ASN A 217 -18.96 -28.78 2.05
CA ASN A 217 -19.34 -29.89 2.95
C ASN A 217 -19.34 -29.45 4.42
N THR A 218 -19.24 -28.15 4.70
CA THR A 218 -19.26 -27.60 6.06
C THR A 218 -20.46 -26.67 6.23
N ASP A 219 -20.93 -26.55 7.45
CA ASP A 219 -21.98 -25.61 7.89
C ASP A 219 -21.44 -24.20 8.18
N LYS A 220 -20.22 -23.89 7.68
CA LYS A 220 -19.54 -22.61 7.89
C LYS A 220 -19.98 -21.52 6.90
N GLU A 221 -21.28 -21.38 6.71
CA GLU A 221 -21.84 -20.45 5.70
C GLU A 221 -22.58 -19.25 6.30
N ASN A 222 -22.63 -19.16 7.62
CA ASN A 222 -23.37 -18.10 8.31
C ASN A 222 -22.47 -16.92 8.74
N TYR A 223 -23.07 -15.85 9.25
CA TYR A 223 -22.42 -14.62 9.66
C TYR A 223 -21.31 -14.76 10.72
N LYS A 224 -21.28 -15.84 11.51
CA LYS A 224 -20.23 -16.09 12.51
C LYS A 224 -18.83 -16.21 11.89
N TYR A 225 -18.78 -16.52 10.60
CA TYR A 225 -17.52 -16.61 9.83
C TYR A 225 -17.18 -15.31 9.08
N ALA A 226 -17.93 -14.22 9.30
CA ALA A 226 -17.67 -12.90 8.73
C ALA A 226 -16.61 -12.13 9.57
N ASN A 227 -15.44 -12.71 9.70
CA ASN A 227 -14.30 -12.11 10.41
C ASN A 227 -12.97 -12.64 9.85
N TYR A 228 -11.87 -11.91 10.08
CA TYR A 228 -10.55 -12.27 9.59
C TYR A 228 -9.77 -13.20 10.57
N LYS A 229 -10.22 -13.36 11.81
CA LYS A 229 -9.52 -14.15 12.84
C LYS A 229 -9.70 -15.65 12.64
N THR A 230 -10.93 -16.07 12.37
CA THR A 230 -11.33 -17.48 12.28
C THR A 230 -12.21 -17.78 11.08
N GLY A 231 -12.52 -16.77 10.26
CA GLY A 231 -13.52 -16.84 9.19
C GLY A 231 -12.97 -16.56 7.80
N TYR A 232 -13.84 -16.05 6.92
CA TYR A 232 -13.56 -15.85 5.50
C TYR A 232 -12.99 -14.48 5.15
N PHE A 233 -12.90 -13.56 6.09
CA PHE A 233 -12.40 -12.23 5.80
C PHE A 233 -10.88 -12.16 5.92
N THR A 234 -10.33 -11.10 5.37
CA THR A 234 -8.93 -10.75 5.41
C THR A 234 -8.80 -9.33 5.94
N LYS A 235 -7.92 -9.09 6.92
CA LYS A 235 -7.62 -7.74 7.36
C LYS A 235 -6.63 -7.11 6.40
N LEU A 236 -6.90 -5.88 5.95
CA LEU A 236 -6.00 -5.12 5.10
C LEU A 236 -4.91 -4.51 5.98
N VAL A 237 -3.69 -5.06 5.95
CA VAL A 237 -2.56 -4.67 6.81
C VAL A 237 -1.52 -3.80 6.13
N GLY A 238 -1.61 -3.62 4.81
CA GLY A 238 -0.67 -2.80 4.07
C GLY A 238 -0.88 -2.84 2.57
N LYS A 239 0.09 -2.26 1.85
CA LYS A 239 0.17 -2.32 0.39
C LYS A 239 1.62 -2.23 -0.08
N ASN A 240 1.89 -2.77 -1.28
CA ASN A 240 3.12 -2.52 -2.03
C ASN A 240 2.74 -1.99 -3.43
N GLY A 241 2.94 -0.69 -3.65
CA GLY A 241 2.28 0.04 -4.74
C GLY A 241 0.75 0.00 -4.59
N ASP A 242 0.05 -0.49 -5.62
CA ASP A 242 -1.40 -0.66 -5.62
C ASP A 242 -1.85 -2.04 -5.11
N GLU A 243 -0.91 -2.96 -4.92
CA GLU A 243 -1.20 -4.31 -4.46
C GLU A 243 -1.49 -4.32 -2.95
N LYS A 244 -2.69 -4.77 -2.59
CA LYS A 244 -3.16 -4.86 -1.21
C LYS A 244 -2.52 -6.05 -0.51
N ILE A 245 -2.03 -5.83 0.71
CA ILE A 245 -1.49 -6.89 1.58
C ILE A 245 -2.54 -7.22 2.62
N GLY A 246 -3.03 -8.45 2.58
CA GLY A 246 -4.00 -8.99 3.52
C GLY A 246 -3.36 -9.94 4.52
N ALA A 247 -3.87 -9.95 5.75
CA ALA A 247 -3.48 -10.87 6.79
C ALA A 247 -4.71 -11.48 7.47
N THR A 248 -4.54 -12.66 8.04
CA THR A 248 -5.59 -13.42 8.73
C THR A 248 -5.08 -13.98 10.05
N GLY A 249 -6.00 -14.43 10.89
CA GLY A 249 -5.70 -15.01 12.20
C GLY A 249 -5.55 -13.97 13.31
N GLU A 250 -5.46 -14.43 14.53
CA GLU A 250 -5.27 -13.57 15.73
C GLU A 250 -3.93 -12.82 15.68
N THR A 251 -2.89 -13.43 15.14
CA THR A 251 -1.55 -12.85 15.00
C THR A 251 -1.35 -12.06 13.71
N LEU A 252 -2.39 -11.91 12.90
CA LEU A 252 -2.34 -11.21 11.61
C LEU A 252 -1.16 -11.66 10.74
N ALA A 253 -1.25 -12.84 10.14
CA ALA A 253 -0.22 -13.33 9.24
C ALA A 253 -0.69 -13.33 7.78
N THR A 254 0.17 -12.83 6.87
CA THR A 254 0.03 -13.05 5.43
C THR A 254 0.72 -14.34 5.01
N ASP A 255 0.20 -15.04 4.01
CA ASP A 255 0.82 -16.26 3.51
C ASP A 255 2.15 -15.97 2.78
N ASN A 256 2.17 -14.91 1.97
CA ASN A 256 3.35 -14.53 1.19
C ASN A 256 3.41 -13.03 1.00
N LEU A 257 4.56 -12.43 1.31
CA LEU A 257 4.89 -11.04 1.07
C LEU A 257 6.01 -10.96 0.02
N VAL A 258 5.69 -10.46 -1.16
CA VAL A 258 6.69 -10.19 -2.20
C VAL A 258 6.87 -8.68 -2.30
N LEU A 259 8.05 -8.17 -1.94
CA LEU A 259 8.36 -6.75 -2.02
C LEU A 259 8.98 -6.43 -3.39
N ASP A 260 8.37 -5.49 -4.09
CA ASP A 260 8.85 -4.96 -5.37
C ASP A 260 9.76 -3.74 -5.11
N ASP A 261 11.01 -3.79 -5.60
CA ASP A 261 12.03 -2.75 -5.40
C ASP A 261 11.64 -1.37 -5.96
N ASP A 262 10.67 -1.33 -6.86
CA ASP A 262 10.22 -0.12 -7.55
C ASP A 262 8.89 0.44 -6.99
N LYS A 263 8.29 -0.21 -6.00
CA LYS A 263 6.98 0.16 -5.45
C LYS A 263 7.06 0.53 -3.98
N ASP A 264 6.36 1.59 -3.62
CA ASP A 264 6.20 2.01 -2.23
C ASP A 264 5.58 0.90 -1.39
N PHE A 265 6.17 0.62 -0.23
CA PHE A 265 5.61 -0.28 0.76
C PHE A 265 5.06 0.53 1.93
N VAL A 266 3.82 0.24 2.30
CA VAL A 266 3.15 0.85 3.46
C VAL A 266 2.51 -0.24 4.28
N ALA A 267 2.92 -0.40 5.52
CA ALA A 267 2.22 -1.21 6.50
C ALA A 267 1.29 -0.32 7.33
N TYR A 268 0.03 -0.70 7.48
CA TYR A 268 -0.94 0.03 8.30
C TYR A 268 -0.84 -0.33 9.77
N GLU A 269 -0.40 -1.54 10.05
CA GLU A 269 -0.12 -2.09 11.38
C GLU A 269 0.96 -3.17 11.28
N PRO A 270 1.61 -3.58 12.38
CA PRO A 270 2.51 -4.72 12.38
C PRO A 270 1.77 -6.01 12.04
N PHE A 271 2.40 -6.88 11.26
CA PHE A 271 1.87 -8.19 10.90
C PHE A 271 3.01 -9.18 10.67
N ALA A 272 2.71 -10.47 10.62
CA ALA A 272 3.68 -11.49 10.28
C ALA A 272 3.55 -11.91 8.81
N ALA A 273 4.62 -12.44 8.23
CA ALA A 273 4.62 -13.11 6.94
C ALA A 273 5.12 -14.54 7.10
N LYS A 274 4.35 -15.53 6.65
CA LYS A 274 4.78 -16.94 6.62
C LYS A 274 5.94 -17.12 5.66
N ALA A 275 5.93 -16.39 4.55
CA ALA A 275 7.04 -16.23 3.63
C ALA A 275 7.16 -14.75 3.24
N ALA A 276 8.39 -14.22 3.16
CA ALA A 276 8.65 -12.90 2.62
C ALA A 276 9.87 -12.94 1.69
N SER A 277 9.82 -12.15 0.61
CA SER A 277 10.91 -12.08 -0.35
C SER A 277 11.11 -10.65 -0.84
N TYR A 278 12.37 -10.36 -1.18
CA TYR A 278 12.80 -9.12 -1.81
C TYR A 278 13.98 -9.39 -2.72
N SER A 279 13.97 -8.82 -3.90
CA SER A 279 15.07 -8.95 -4.86
C SER A 279 15.41 -7.59 -5.47
N ARG A 280 16.73 -7.33 -5.62
CA ARG A 280 17.25 -6.10 -6.22
C ARG A 280 18.48 -6.40 -7.05
N THR A 281 18.49 -5.92 -8.30
CA THR A 281 19.69 -5.95 -9.14
C THR A 281 20.46 -4.65 -9.00
N MET A 282 21.75 -4.76 -8.70
CA MET A 282 22.68 -3.64 -8.59
C MET A 282 23.30 -3.36 -9.96
N LYS A 283 23.59 -2.08 -10.24
CA LYS A 283 24.38 -1.73 -11.41
C LYS A 283 25.78 -2.34 -11.26
N GLU A 284 26.33 -2.88 -12.33
CA GLU A 284 27.71 -3.38 -12.35
C GLU A 284 28.69 -2.34 -11.83
N GLY A 285 29.65 -2.77 -11.03
CA GLY A 285 30.62 -1.89 -10.36
C GLY A 285 30.08 -1.14 -9.14
N THR A 286 28.84 -1.39 -8.71
CA THR A 286 28.31 -0.81 -7.46
C THR A 286 28.97 -1.47 -6.26
N ALA A 287 29.87 -0.76 -5.58
CA ALA A 287 30.52 -1.26 -4.37
C ALA A 287 29.71 -0.98 -3.10
N TRP A 288 29.09 0.19 -2.98
CA TRP A 288 28.34 0.63 -1.82
C TRP A 288 26.91 0.98 -2.16
N ALA A 289 26.00 0.65 -1.27
CA ALA A 289 24.57 0.99 -1.37
C ALA A 289 23.95 1.08 0.03
N THR A 290 22.65 1.31 0.09
CA THR A 290 21.88 1.26 1.32
C THR A 290 20.75 0.24 1.22
N LEU A 291 20.30 -0.28 2.36
CA LEU A 291 19.23 -1.24 2.49
C LEU A 291 18.41 -0.95 3.74
N CYS A 292 17.08 -1.06 3.64
CA CYS A 292 16.15 -1.00 4.77
C CYS A 292 14.93 -1.88 4.44
N LEU A 293 14.85 -3.06 5.00
CA LEU A 293 13.76 -4.00 4.75
C LEU A 293 12.83 -4.09 5.96
N PRO A 294 11.52 -4.31 5.76
CA PRO A 294 10.56 -4.42 6.86
C PRO A 294 10.62 -5.76 7.61
N PHE A 295 11.54 -6.64 7.26
CA PHE A 295 11.77 -7.92 7.93
C PHE A 295 13.25 -8.13 8.25
N GLU A 296 13.53 -8.96 9.25
CA GLU A 296 14.88 -9.32 9.65
C GLU A 296 15.60 -10.11 8.55
N VAL A 297 16.88 -9.77 8.30
CA VAL A 297 17.76 -10.46 7.36
C VAL A 297 18.98 -11.00 8.06
N SER A 298 19.21 -12.33 7.97
CA SER A 298 20.46 -12.95 8.41
C SER A 298 21.61 -12.55 7.47
N LEU A 299 22.76 -12.20 8.05
CA LEU A 299 23.98 -11.87 7.30
C LEU A 299 24.84 -13.09 6.96
N GLN A 300 24.44 -14.29 7.45
CA GLN A 300 25.16 -15.51 7.13
C GLN A 300 25.07 -15.83 5.64
N ASN A 301 26.22 -16.07 5.01
CA ASN A 301 26.34 -16.43 3.59
C ASN A 301 25.84 -15.38 2.59
N GLN A 302 25.72 -14.12 2.99
CA GLN A 302 25.34 -13.05 2.07
C GLN A 302 26.52 -12.66 1.15
N ASN A 303 26.14 -12.11 -0.02
CA ASN A 303 27.08 -11.59 -1.01
C ASN A 303 27.44 -10.09 -0.77
N PHE A 304 27.16 -9.58 0.42
CA PHE A 304 27.50 -8.23 0.88
C PHE A 304 27.87 -8.27 2.37
N ARG A 305 28.43 -7.16 2.84
CA ARG A 305 28.62 -6.86 4.27
C ARG A 305 27.73 -5.68 4.65
N ALA A 306 27.19 -5.67 5.85
CA ALA A 306 26.32 -4.61 6.36
C ALA A 306 26.99 -3.81 7.46
N PHE A 307 26.70 -2.50 7.49
CA PHE A 307 27.32 -1.56 8.41
C PHE A 307 26.29 -0.61 8.99
N LYS A 308 26.45 -0.29 10.27
CA LYS A 308 25.79 0.84 10.93
C LYS A 308 26.68 2.09 10.89
N LEU A 309 26.07 3.24 11.04
CA LEU A 309 26.75 4.52 11.18
C LEU A 309 27.36 4.59 12.59
N LEU A 310 28.68 4.75 12.68
CA LEU A 310 29.40 4.87 13.95
C LEU A 310 29.62 6.34 14.31
N SER A 311 30.25 7.09 13.41
CA SER A 311 30.51 8.51 13.58
C SER A 311 30.57 9.23 12.23
N ALA A 312 30.42 10.54 12.25
CA ALA A 312 30.71 11.42 11.12
C ALA A 312 31.45 12.64 11.62
N ASP A 313 32.50 13.04 10.87
CA ASP A 313 33.38 14.17 11.18
C ASP A 313 33.33 15.17 10.02
N ASP A 314 32.81 16.34 10.31
CA ASP A 314 32.65 17.45 9.38
C ASP A 314 33.98 18.05 8.93
N VAL A 315 34.98 18.02 9.80
CA VAL A 315 36.30 18.64 9.53
C VAL A 315 37.07 17.79 8.54
N THR A 316 37.07 16.48 8.74
CA THR A 316 37.78 15.54 7.85
C THR A 316 36.92 15.12 6.65
N GLY A 317 35.60 15.35 6.69
CA GLY A 317 34.67 14.87 5.67
C GLY A 317 34.63 13.34 5.60
N THR A 318 34.66 12.68 6.75
CA THR A 318 34.70 11.21 6.82
C THR A 318 33.55 10.69 7.67
N VAL A 319 32.90 9.62 7.18
CA VAL A 319 31.94 8.82 7.93
C VAL A 319 32.59 7.48 8.26
N GLU A 320 32.60 7.15 9.55
CA GLU A 320 33.06 5.85 10.03
C GLU A 320 31.89 4.90 10.22
N LEU A 321 32.07 3.70 9.73
CA LEU A 321 31.08 2.62 9.78
C LEU A 321 31.61 1.48 10.64
N GLU A 322 30.69 0.86 11.39
CA GLU A 322 30.94 -0.37 12.15
C GLU A 322 30.19 -1.52 11.49
N GLU A 323 30.88 -2.64 11.28
CA GLU A 323 30.27 -3.83 10.68
C GLU A 323 29.26 -4.47 11.61
N ILE A 324 28.13 -4.87 11.06
CA ILE A 324 27.07 -5.59 11.75
C ILE A 324 27.33 -7.08 11.58
N GLU A 325 27.31 -7.83 12.69
CA GLU A 325 27.37 -9.28 12.71
C GLU A 325 25.99 -9.88 12.96
N GLY A 326 25.76 -11.12 12.51
CA GLY A 326 24.55 -11.89 12.78
C GLY A 326 23.38 -11.55 11.88
N SER A 327 22.61 -10.50 12.17
CA SER A 327 21.43 -10.12 11.38
C SER A 327 21.18 -8.62 11.38
N ILE A 328 20.43 -8.16 10.38
CA ILE A 328 19.84 -6.82 10.31
C ILE A 328 18.40 -6.93 10.80
N ALA A 329 18.05 -6.24 11.87
CA ALA A 329 16.69 -6.27 12.40
C ALA A 329 15.70 -5.59 11.43
N ALA A 330 14.43 -5.98 11.51
CA ALA A 330 13.34 -5.41 10.71
C ALA A 330 13.30 -3.87 10.83
N GLY A 331 13.16 -3.18 9.72
CA GLY A 331 13.08 -1.72 9.67
C GLY A 331 14.41 -0.98 9.86
N THR A 332 15.50 -1.68 10.14
CA THR A 332 16.79 -1.05 10.42
C THR A 332 17.48 -0.64 9.14
N PRO A 333 17.80 0.66 8.96
CA PRO A 333 18.57 1.14 7.82
C PRO A 333 20.06 0.79 7.99
N VAL A 334 20.67 0.31 6.92
CA VAL A 334 22.10 -0.04 6.89
C VAL A 334 22.77 0.45 5.62
N ILE A 335 24.07 0.70 5.69
CA ILE A 335 24.95 0.84 4.55
C ILE A 335 25.51 -0.53 4.23
N ILE A 336 25.49 -0.93 2.97
CA ILE A 336 26.01 -2.23 2.53
C ILE A 336 27.18 -2.07 1.59
N LYS A 337 28.16 -2.97 1.70
CA LYS A 337 29.26 -3.12 0.75
C LYS A 337 29.13 -4.45 0.04
N MET A 338 28.93 -4.41 -1.27
CA MET A 338 28.84 -5.61 -2.09
C MET A 338 30.20 -6.32 -2.13
N LYS A 339 30.21 -7.65 -2.10
CA LYS A 339 31.40 -8.46 -2.38
C LYS A 339 31.75 -8.36 -3.86
N ASP A 340 33.03 -8.54 -4.20
CA ASP A 340 33.53 -8.40 -5.56
C ASP A 340 32.74 -9.31 -6.54
N GLY A 341 32.27 -8.70 -7.64
CA GLY A 341 31.48 -9.36 -8.67
C GLY A 341 30.00 -9.59 -8.30
N ALA A 342 29.57 -9.28 -7.10
CA ALA A 342 28.17 -9.42 -6.70
C ALA A 342 27.32 -8.26 -7.23
N THR A 343 26.23 -8.59 -7.94
CA THR A 343 25.31 -7.60 -8.53
C THR A 343 23.86 -7.78 -8.10
N LYS A 344 23.56 -8.73 -7.24
CA LYS A 344 22.17 -9.04 -6.84
C LYS A 344 22.06 -9.18 -5.34
N LEU A 345 21.02 -8.55 -4.78
CA LEU A 345 20.48 -8.87 -3.48
C LEU A 345 19.24 -9.76 -3.70
N ASP A 346 19.14 -10.85 -2.95
CA ASP A 346 18.05 -11.81 -3.09
C ASP A 346 17.76 -12.43 -1.72
N PHE A 347 16.61 -12.11 -1.17
CA PHE A 347 16.20 -12.58 0.15
C PHE A 347 14.89 -13.36 0.03
N THR A 348 14.89 -14.53 0.64
CA THR A 348 13.67 -15.31 0.89
C THR A 348 13.75 -15.77 2.35
N VAL A 349 12.78 -15.34 3.13
CA VAL A 349 12.71 -15.61 4.57
C VAL A 349 11.35 -16.20 4.94
N ALA A 350 11.29 -16.96 6.03
CA ALA A 350 10.07 -17.57 6.50
C ALA A 350 9.76 -17.15 7.94
N ASN A 351 8.46 -17.02 8.26
CA ASN A 351 7.94 -16.73 9.59
C ASN A 351 8.58 -15.49 10.23
N LYS A 352 8.51 -14.35 9.52
CA LYS A 352 9.06 -13.08 9.97
C LYS A 352 7.99 -12.09 10.37
N GLU A 353 8.25 -11.36 11.45
CA GLU A 353 7.53 -10.12 11.76
C GLU A 353 7.87 -9.07 10.74
N ILE A 354 6.85 -8.31 10.32
CA ILE A 354 6.95 -7.22 9.35
C ILE A 354 6.78 -5.90 10.10
N ALA A 355 7.86 -5.13 10.15
CA ALA A 355 7.85 -3.83 10.82
C ALA A 355 7.00 -2.82 10.03
N LYS A 356 6.09 -2.15 10.72
CA LYS A 356 5.29 -1.08 10.17
C LYS A 356 6.16 0.13 9.81
N ASP A 357 7.03 0.52 10.72
CA ASP A 357 7.79 1.75 10.63
C ASP A 357 9.28 1.46 10.40
N VAL A 358 9.94 2.36 9.69
CA VAL A 358 11.40 2.37 9.58
C VAL A 358 12.02 2.80 10.91
N GLN A 359 13.18 2.25 11.22
CA GLN A 359 14.00 2.68 12.34
C GLN A 359 14.97 3.77 11.90
N THR A 360 15.54 4.50 12.85
CA THR A 360 16.67 5.39 12.66
C THR A 360 17.89 4.81 13.36
N ALA A 361 19.07 4.96 12.75
CA ALA A 361 20.32 4.56 13.36
C ALA A 361 21.20 5.82 13.53
N GLU A 362 21.45 6.23 14.77
CA GLU A 362 22.11 7.48 15.11
C GLU A 362 23.59 7.27 15.47
N THR A 363 24.41 8.26 15.21
CA THR A 363 25.76 8.36 15.79
C THR A 363 25.67 8.59 17.31
N ALA A 364 26.73 8.24 18.04
CA ALA A 364 26.76 8.36 19.50
C ALA A 364 26.49 9.79 20.03
N ASN A 365 26.78 10.83 19.23
CA ASN A 365 26.51 12.23 19.57
C ASN A 365 25.15 12.75 19.08
N GLY A 366 24.34 11.90 18.39
CA GLY A 366 23.04 12.26 17.84
C GLY A 366 23.05 13.24 16.65
N ASN A 367 24.22 13.73 16.22
CA ASN A 367 24.31 14.74 15.16
C ASN A 367 24.01 14.19 13.78
N TYR A 368 24.22 12.92 13.55
CA TYR A 368 23.95 12.26 12.29
C TYR A 368 23.13 11.01 12.51
N GLN A 369 22.18 10.78 11.63
CA GLN A 369 21.38 9.55 11.65
C GLN A 369 21.17 8.98 10.25
N LEU A 370 21.15 7.66 10.16
CA LEU A 370 20.73 6.93 8.97
C LEU A 370 19.24 6.70 9.06
N GLN A 371 18.49 7.20 8.08
CA GLN A 371 17.04 7.09 7.98
C GLN A 371 16.65 6.10 6.89
N GLY A 372 15.79 5.13 7.22
CA GLY A 372 15.26 4.16 6.27
C GLY A 372 14.14 4.74 5.42
N LEU A 373 13.90 4.10 4.29
CA LEU A 373 12.83 4.41 3.36
C LEU A 373 12.09 3.12 2.95
N TYR A 374 10.78 3.09 3.16
CA TYR A 374 9.89 2.09 2.57
C TYR A 374 9.17 2.64 1.34
N THR A 375 9.26 3.96 1.13
CA THR A 375 8.65 4.67 0.01
C THR A 375 9.69 5.44 -0.76
N GLN A 376 9.37 5.78 -2.00
CA GLN A 376 10.21 6.66 -2.81
C GLN A 376 10.33 8.04 -2.15
N LYS A 377 11.53 8.63 -2.21
CA LYS A 377 11.80 10.00 -1.74
C LYS A 377 12.58 10.76 -2.80
N GLU A 378 12.10 11.95 -3.12
CA GLU A 378 12.82 12.93 -3.91
C GLU A 378 13.61 13.86 -2.99
N PHE A 379 14.88 14.09 -3.35
CA PHE A 379 15.77 15.03 -2.66
C PHE A 379 16.04 16.23 -3.56
N SER A 380 15.61 17.40 -3.12
CA SER A 380 15.87 18.66 -3.81
C SER A 380 17.24 19.22 -3.44
N LYS A 381 17.91 19.84 -4.41
CA LYS A 381 19.18 20.53 -4.17
C LYS A 381 19.04 21.77 -3.26
N ASP A 382 17.83 22.32 -3.15
CA ASP A 382 17.59 23.57 -2.40
C ASP A 382 17.06 23.32 -0.99
N THR A 383 16.29 22.25 -0.77
CA THR A 383 15.60 21.99 0.51
C THR A 383 16.22 20.86 1.33
N ASP A 384 16.89 19.89 0.70
CA ASP A 384 17.47 18.74 1.39
C ASP A 384 18.97 18.90 1.65
N ASN A 385 19.40 20.09 2.07
CA ASN A 385 20.79 20.47 2.30
C ASN A 385 21.48 19.72 3.44
N ASN A 386 20.68 19.11 4.33
CA ASN A 386 21.13 18.27 5.43
C ASN A 386 21.07 16.76 5.13
N CYS A 387 20.71 16.38 3.91
CA CYS A 387 20.61 14.97 3.52
C CYS A 387 21.82 14.52 2.70
N TYR A 388 22.19 13.25 2.82
CA TYR A 388 23.29 12.64 2.09
C TYR A 388 22.90 11.25 1.61
N ILE A 389 23.11 11.00 0.31
CA ILE A 389 22.82 9.72 -0.34
C ILE A 389 24.11 9.03 -0.78
N VAL A 390 24.12 7.69 -0.77
CA VAL A 390 25.28 6.90 -1.19
C VAL A 390 25.45 7.00 -2.70
N LYS A 391 26.65 7.44 -3.14
CA LYS A 391 27.03 7.48 -4.55
C LYS A 391 28.51 7.07 -4.70
N GLY A 392 28.76 5.94 -5.34
CA GLY A 392 30.09 5.33 -5.36
C GLY A 392 30.55 4.97 -3.95
N SER A 393 31.71 5.44 -3.54
CA SER A 393 32.27 5.24 -2.19
C SER A 393 32.10 6.46 -1.27
N LYS A 394 31.04 7.25 -1.49
CA LYS A 394 30.78 8.49 -0.76
C LYS A 394 29.33 8.65 -0.39
N LEU A 395 29.09 9.39 0.70
CA LEU A 395 27.81 9.99 1.01
C LEU A 395 27.83 11.43 0.47
N MET A 396 26.92 11.75 -0.45
CA MET A 396 26.92 13.01 -1.18
C MET A 396 25.61 13.75 -0.96
N ASN A 397 25.72 15.04 -0.67
CA ASN A 397 24.58 15.94 -0.62
C ASN A 397 23.92 16.06 -2.00
N PRO A 398 22.57 16.11 -2.11
CA PRO A 398 21.86 16.30 -3.37
C PRO A 398 22.31 17.53 -4.17
N ALA A 399 22.56 18.67 -3.51
CA ALA A 399 23.07 19.88 -4.16
C ALA A 399 24.39 19.60 -4.91
N LYS A 400 25.30 18.80 -4.30
CA LYS A 400 26.55 18.42 -4.95
C LYS A 400 26.39 17.49 -6.12
N LEU A 401 25.43 16.58 -6.05
CA LEU A 401 25.11 15.66 -7.15
C LEU A 401 24.49 16.38 -8.36
N LEU A 402 23.73 17.44 -8.10
CA LEU A 402 22.92 18.17 -9.09
C LEU A 402 23.60 19.45 -9.58
N ASP A 403 24.75 19.82 -9.03
CA ASP A 403 25.49 21.08 -9.24
C ASP A 403 25.72 21.46 -10.73
N LYS A 404 25.91 20.44 -11.59
CA LYS A 404 26.18 20.62 -13.03
C LYS A 404 25.05 20.12 -13.90
N THR A 405 23.84 19.99 -13.35
CA THR A 405 22.67 19.46 -14.07
C THR A 405 21.54 20.46 -14.10
N THR A 406 20.64 20.32 -15.05
CA THR A 406 19.36 21.06 -15.09
C THR A 406 18.28 20.40 -14.25
N THR A 407 18.56 19.25 -13.67
CA THR A 407 17.61 18.51 -12.80
C THR A 407 17.63 19.12 -11.41
N GLU A 408 16.46 19.36 -10.84
CA GLU A 408 16.28 20.00 -9.54
C GLU A 408 16.24 19.01 -8.37
N SER A 409 16.03 17.73 -8.65
CA SER A 409 15.95 16.67 -7.64
C SER A 409 16.63 15.38 -8.06
N VAL A 410 16.94 14.52 -7.10
CA VAL A 410 17.39 13.14 -7.29
C VAL A 410 16.54 12.21 -6.44
N GLY A 411 15.96 11.19 -7.07
CA GLY A 411 15.11 10.21 -6.42
C GLY A 411 15.88 9.08 -5.74
N SER A 412 15.37 8.63 -4.60
CA SER A 412 15.73 7.36 -3.98
C SER A 412 14.53 6.42 -4.03
N LYS A 413 14.74 5.21 -4.52
CA LYS A 413 13.72 4.15 -4.55
C LYS A 413 13.35 3.68 -3.13
N PRO A 414 12.25 2.96 -2.95
CA PRO A 414 11.93 2.27 -1.70
C PRO A 414 13.04 1.34 -1.23
N PHE A 415 12.99 0.94 0.03
CA PHE A 415 13.94 0.00 0.67
C PHE A 415 15.40 0.47 0.66
N ARG A 416 15.60 1.78 0.66
CA ARG A 416 16.89 2.45 0.77
C ARG A 416 17.03 3.15 2.11
N ALA A 417 18.16 3.84 2.29
CA ALA A 417 18.39 4.76 3.39
C ALA A 417 19.23 5.95 2.93
N TYR A 418 19.13 7.03 3.69
CA TYR A 418 19.96 8.21 3.54
C TYR A 418 20.46 8.68 4.90
N MET A 419 21.57 9.40 4.94
CA MET A 419 22.06 10.02 6.16
C MET A 419 21.51 11.45 6.26
N ALA A 420 20.99 11.81 7.43
CA ALA A 420 20.59 13.17 7.78
C ALA A 420 21.57 13.79 8.78
N ASP A 421 21.87 15.06 8.59
CA ASP A 421 22.62 15.91 9.53
C ASP A 421 21.60 16.66 10.39
N ASN A 422 21.54 16.31 11.68
CA ASN A 422 20.65 16.90 12.68
C ASN A 422 21.41 17.85 13.62
N SER A 423 22.65 18.21 13.29
CA SER A 423 23.43 19.17 14.09
C SER A 423 22.75 20.55 14.11
N SER A 424 23.03 21.35 15.14
CA SER A 424 22.48 22.71 15.31
C SER A 424 22.89 23.70 14.24
N ALA A 425 23.92 23.36 13.44
CA ALA A 425 24.37 24.12 12.29
C ALA A 425 24.70 23.16 11.15
N PRO A 426 23.70 22.58 10.47
CA PRO A 426 23.96 21.74 9.33
C PRO A 426 24.77 22.52 8.31
N ALA A 427 25.87 21.94 7.85
CA ALA A 427 26.75 22.62 6.92
C ALA A 427 25.99 23.00 5.66
N ALA A 428 25.88 24.28 5.42
CA ALA A 428 25.29 24.83 4.21
C ALA A 428 25.93 24.24 2.96
N GLY A 429 25.20 23.41 2.24
CA GLY A 429 25.44 22.98 0.86
C GLY A 429 26.75 22.26 0.55
N ALA A 430 26.67 21.31 -0.37
CA ALA A 430 27.79 20.74 -1.13
C ALA A 430 28.83 19.89 -0.38
N ARG A 431 28.56 19.42 0.84
CA ARG A 431 29.47 18.48 1.50
C ARG A 431 29.33 17.07 0.94
N MET A 432 30.41 16.33 1.00
CA MET A 432 30.46 14.90 0.81
C MET A 432 31.34 14.28 1.89
N PHE A 433 30.95 13.08 2.30
CA PHE A 433 31.73 12.27 3.22
C PHE A 433 32.32 11.07 2.50
N SER A 434 33.60 10.80 2.74
CA SER A 434 34.25 9.56 2.35
C SER A 434 33.88 8.48 3.36
N ILE A 435 33.55 7.29 2.87
CA ILE A 435 33.20 6.16 3.72
C ILE A 435 34.47 5.47 4.19
N SER A 436 34.62 5.35 5.51
CA SER A 436 35.67 4.57 6.18
C SER A 436 35.02 3.49 7.06
N VAL A 437 35.65 2.33 7.13
CA VAL A 437 35.21 1.25 8.03
C VAL A 437 36.12 1.26 9.25
N GLY A 438 35.58 1.67 10.40
CA GLY A 438 36.31 1.71 11.67
C GLY A 438 36.48 0.31 12.27
N GLY A 439 37.65 0.05 12.81
CA GLY A 439 37.90 -1.10 13.72
C GLY A 439 38.31 -2.41 13.09
N SER A 440 38.43 -2.59 11.81
CA SER A 440 38.89 -3.85 11.21
C SER A 440 40.02 -3.67 10.18
N THR A 441 40.81 -4.68 10.05
CA THR A 441 41.90 -5.06 9.13
C THR A 441 41.94 -4.45 7.70
N THR A 442 40.93 -3.66 7.29
CA THR A 442 40.82 -3.06 5.95
C THR A 442 41.87 -2.00 5.63
N ALA A 443 42.50 -1.40 6.62
CA ALA A 443 43.66 -0.57 6.37
C ALA A 443 44.83 -1.38 5.72
N ILE A 444 44.90 -2.67 6.01
CA ILE A 444 45.88 -3.59 5.43
C ILE A 444 45.49 -3.99 4.00
N GLU A 445 44.17 -4.31 3.75
CA GLU A 445 43.68 -4.63 2.40
C GLU A 445 43.79 -3.44 1.43
N GLN A 446 43.55 -2.20 1.88
CA GLN A 446 43.80 -1.01 1.05
C GLN A 446 45.27 -0.77 0.77
N LEU A 447 46.16 -1.22 1.66
CA LEU A 447 47.62 -1.17 1.44
C LEU A 447 48.09 -2.22 0.42
N GLU A 448 47.43 -3.36 0.34
CA GLU A 448 47.75 -4.44 -0.62
C GLU A 448 47.22 -4.19 -2.04
N SER A 449 46.08 -3.47 -2.19
CA SER A 449 45.39 -3.30 -3.48
C SER A 449 45.96 -2.22 -4.41
N THR A 450 46.98 -1.44 -4.01
CA THR A 450 47.63 -0.46 -4.89
C THR A 450 49.07 -0.85 -5.17
N ALA A 451 49.30 -1.48 -6.31
CA ALA A 451 50.53 -2.17 -6.69
C ALA A 451 51.78 -1.32 -6.97
N ASP A 452 51.78 -0.01 -6.76
CA ASP A 452 52.89 0.85 -7.32
C ASP A 452 53.64 1.77 -6.35
N SER A 453 53.59 1.58 -5.04
CA SER A 453 54.48 2.37 -4.16
C SER A 453 54.92 1.57 -2.93
N LYS A 454 56.21 1.46 -2.69
CA LYS A 454 56.78 0.84 -1.49
C LYS A 454 56.27 1.58 -0.24
N ALA A 455 55.51 0.90 0.61
CA ALA A 455 55.15 1.42 1.94
C ALA A 455 56.35 1.28 2.88
N GLU A 456 56.61 2.31 3.67
CA GLU A 456 57.60 2.29 4.74
C GLU A 456 56.90 2.30 6.08
N TYR A 457 57.29 1.43 6.99
CA TYR A 457 56.72 1.24 8.31
C TYR A 457 57.65 1.81 9.37
N TYR A 458 57.08 2.46 10.38
CA TYR A 458 57.80 3.05 11.49
C TYR A 458 57.05 2.83 12.81
N ASP A 459 57.80 2.70 13.92
CA ASP A 459 57.21 2.77 15.26
C ASP A 459 56.90 4.23 15.68
N LEU A 460 56.32 4.41 16.86
CA LEU A 460 56.04 5.76 17.39
C LEU A 460 57.26 6.60 17.68
N GLN A 461 58.46 5.99 17.79
CA GLN A 461 59.70 6.65 17.97
C GLN A 461 60.41 7.02 16.62
N GLY A 462 59.73 6.73 15.49
CA GLY A 462 60.25 7.01 14.15
C GLY A 462 61.28 5.99 13.66
N ARG A 463 61.49 4.87 14.32
CA ARG A 463 62.37 3.79 13.87
C ARG A 463 61.70 2.99 12.77
N ARG A 464 62.42 2.72 11.70
CA ARG A 464 61.90 1.96 10.56
C ARG A 464 61.70 0.48 10.92
N LEU A 465 60.56 -0.04 10.59
CA LEU A 465 60.16 -1.45 10.79
C LEU A 465 60.22 -2.19 9.47
N GLN A 466 60.55 -3.48 9.49
CA GLN A 466 60.48 -4.33 8.29
C GLN A 466 59.03 -4.78 8.00
N ASN A 467 58.23 -4.94 9.04
CA ASN A 467 56.79 -5.34 8.96
C ASN A 467 56.01 -4.61 10.04
N LEU A 468 54.70 -4.54 9.89
CA LEU A 468 53.78 -4.03 10.90
C LEU A 468 53.87 -4.88 12.18
N GLN A 469 53.95 -4.22 13.35
CA GLN A 469 54.03 -4.85 14.66
C GLN A 469 52.74 -4.63 15.44
N LYS A 470 52.44 -5.51 16.40
CA LYS A 470 51.35 -5.32 17.32
C LYS A 470 51.44 -3.98 18.02
N GLY A 471 50.36 -3.22 18.05
CA GLY A 471 50.34 -1.85 18.58
C GLY A 471 50.25 -0.78 17.48
N ILE A 472 50.69 0.42 17.80
CA ILE A 472 50.61 1.58 16.90
C ILE A 472 51.82 1.60 15.95
N ASN A 473 51.58 1.70 14.66
CA ASN A 473 52.56 1.83 13.59
C ASN A 473 52.32 3.12 12.80
N ILE A 474 53.37 3.73 12.29
CA ILE A 474 53.30 4.83 11.33
C ILE A 474 53.65 4.27 9.95
N VAL A 475 52.78 4.46 8.99
CA VAL A 475 52.97 3.99 7.61
C VAL A 475 53.11 5.19 6.70
N LYS A 476 54.21 5.25 5.96
CA LYS A 476 54.44 6.26 4.90
C LYS A 476 54.30 5.60 3.54
N ARG A 477 53.43 6.16 2.67
CA ARG A 477 53.22 5.67 1.32
C ARG A 477 52.77 6.81 0.41
N GLY A 478 53.37 6.93 -0.77
CA GLY A 478 52.96 7.91 -1.78
C GLY A 478 52.87 9.36 -1.26
N GLY A 479 53.80 9.77 -0.37
CA GLY A 479 53.83 11.11 0.22
C GLY A 479 52.84 11.35 1.36
N LYS A 480 52.01 10.33 1.73
CA LYS A 480 51.08 10.38 2.86
C LYS A 480 51.62 9.59 4.07
N THR A 481 51.37 10.10 5.27
CA THR A 481 51.71 9.44 6.53
C THR A 481 50.42 9.06 7.24
N MET A 482 50.29 7.80 7.64
CA MET A 482 49.09 7.24 8.32
C MET A 482 49.50 6.57 9.61
N LYS A 483 48.65 6.65 10.63
CA LYS A 483 48.77 5.89 11.89
C LYS A 483 47.92 4.62 11.78
N VAL A 484 48.51 3.45 11.96
CA VAL A 484 47.85 2.13 11.87
C VAL A 484 48.00 1.42 13.22
N ILE A 485 46.93 0.87 13.71
CA ILE A 485 46.91 0.10 14.97
C ILE A 485 46.70 -1.37 14.64
N ILE A 486 47.66 -2.20 14.97
CA ILE A 486 47.59 -3.66 14.87
C ILE A 486 47.24 -4.23 16.26
N LYS A 487 46.10 -4.91 16.37
CA LYS A 487 45.63 -5.54 17.60
C LYS A 487 46.34 -6.86 17.90
#